data_d81ae9e59a7cb1dc2a7107e96d3dc981
#
_entry.id   d81ae9e59a7cb1dc2a7107e96d3dc981
#
_cell.length_a   1.000
_cell.length_b   1.000
_cell.length_c   1.000
_cell.angle_alpha   90.00
_cell.angle_beta   90.00
_cell.angle_gamma   90.00
#
_symmetry.space_group_name_H-M   'P 1'
#
loop_
_entity.id
_entity.type
_entity.pdbx_description
1 polymer ?
#
loop_
_entity_poly.entity_id
_entity_poly.type
_entity_poly.pdbx_seq_one_letter_code
_entity_poly.pdbx_strand_id
1 'polypeptide(L)'
;RIHFLGILVAAALLQGCAVMGTLAKRPASLGPDSGTLIIVGGGGMPKVIFDHFFEAAGGRDGKLVVVPSAGTKATYDDSDRSVKMFEAAGATNVHLLHTRDPKEADTDEFVAMLSDAKAVWFAGGRQWRLADSYLNTKTEVAFHAVLNRGGVIGGSSAGATIQGSYLVRGAPDGNHIMMSPGHEEGFGFLRNSAIDQHLLARKRENDLLPVIRRHPQLLG
;
A
#
# COMPACT_ATOMS: atom_id res chain seq x y z
N ARG A 1 -12.44 5.14 92.25
CA ARG A 1 -13.34 5.07 91.08
C ARG A 1 -12.61 5.56 89.88
N ILE A 2 -12.25 4.61 88.98
CA ILE A 2 -11.51 4.86 87.76
C ILE A 2 -12.54 4.78 86.65
N HIS A 3 -12.64 5.84 85.83
CA HIS A 3 -13.50 5.86 84.66
C HIS A 3 -12.62 5.59 83.43
N PHE A 4 -12.90 4.50 82.75
CA PHE A 4 -12.32 4.20 81.44
C PHE A 4 -13.15 4.90 80.38
N LEU A 5 -12.51 5.76 79.60
CA LEU A 5 -13.07 6.40 78.42
C LEU A 5 -12.65 5.59 77.23
N GLY A 6 -13.60 4.86 76.65
CA GLY A 6 -13.36 4.08 75.41
C GLY A 6 -13.36 4.99 74.18
N ILE A 7 -12.26 5.01 73.44
CA ILE A 7 -12.16 5.67 72.15
C ILE A 7 -12.58 4.67 71.06
N LEU A 8 -13.68 4.96 70.39
CA LEU A 8 -14.15 4.23 69.19
C LEU A 8 -13.37 4.78 67.98
N VAL A 9 -12.49 3.99 67.43
CA VAL A 9 -11.86 4.30 66.12
C VAL A 9 -12.72 3.73 65.01
N ALA A 10 -13.43 4.59 64.31
CA ALA A 10 -14.15 4.21 63.09
C ALA A 10 -13.20 4.14 61.91
N ALA A 11 -12.90 2.93 61.44
CA ALA A 11 -12.17 2.73 60.22
C ALA A 11 -13.06 2.92 59.01
N ALA A 12 -12.92 4.03 58.30
CA ALA A 12 -13.58 4.28 57.02
C ALA A 12 -12.83 3.49 55.93
N LEU A 13 -13.47 2.43 55.46
CA LEU A 13 -13.04 1.70 54.25
C LEU A 13 -13.37 2.55 53.02
N LEU A 14 -12.38 3.23 52.48
CA LEU A 14 -12.45 3.82 51.13
C LEU A 14 -12.41 2.70 50.11
N GLN A 15 -13.57 2.28 49.60
CA GLN A 15 -13.66 1.48 48.39
C GLN A 15 -13.34 2.36 47.20
N GLY A 16 -12.07 2.30 46.75
CA GLY A 16 -11.67 2.89 45.49
C GLY A 16 -12.28 2.10 44.34
N CYS A 17 -13.35 2.61 43.72
CA CYS A 17 -13.81 2.17 42.42
C CYS A 17 -12.68 2.49 41.40
N ALA A 18 -11.86 1.49 41.10
CA ALA A 18 -10.99 1.54 39.90
C ALA A 18 -11.92 1.53 38.69
N VAL A 19 -12.18 2.69 38.12
CA VAL A 19 -12.74 2.82 36.79
C VAL A 19 -11.67 2.35 35.83
N MET A 20 -11.68 1.06 35.49
CA MET A 20 -10.95 0.53 34.34
C MET A 20 -11.59 1.17 33.10
N GLY A 21 -11.08 2.34 32.70
CA GLY A 21 -11.35 2.90 31.41
C GLY A 21 -10.88 1.90 30.37
N THR A 22 -11.81 1.24 29.70
CA THR A 22 -11.54 0.52 28.48
C THR A 22 -10.93 1.54 27.52
N LEU A 23 -9.59 1.47 27.34
CA LEU A 23 -8.91 2.19 26.27
C LEU A 23 -9.62 1.77 24.99
N ALA A 24 -10.43 2.67 24.45
CA ALA A 24 -11.06 2.48 23.15
C ALA A 24 -9.93 2.13 22.18
N LYS A 25 -9.96 0.90 21.65
CA LYS A 25 -8.98 0.41 20.70
C LYS A 25 -8.98 1.42 19.54
N ARG A 26 -7.89 2.17 19.37
CA ARG A 26 -7.75 3.10 18.25
C ARG A 26 -8.15 2.33 17.00
N PRO A 27 -9.05 2.85 16.14
CA PRO A 27 -9.34 2.18 14.88
C PRO A 27 -8.01 1.94 14.17
N ALA A 28 -7.81 0.71 13.70
CA ALA A 28 -6.59 0.36 12.99
C ALA A 28 -6.40 1.34 11.83
N SER A 29 -5.26 2.01 11.76
CA SER A 29 -4.99 2.94 10.66
C SER A 29 -5.04 2.15 9.35
N LEU A 30 -5.75 2.65 8.35
CA LEU A 30 -5.84 2.01 7.04
C LEU A 30 -4.53 2.21 6.25
N GLY A 31 -3.95 3.39 6.34
CA GLY A 31 -2.71 3.74 5.65
C GLY A 31 -1.45 3.16 6.31
N PRO A 32 -0.29 3.32 5.69
CA PRO A 32 0.99 2.96 6.28
C PRO A 32 1.27 3.83 7.51
N ASP A 33 2.08 3.31 8.43
CA ASP A 33 2.45 4.05 9.65
C ASP A 33 3.42 5.21 9.35
N SER A 34 4.10 5.15 8.21
CA SER A 34 5.02 6.14 7.69
C SER A 34 5.01 6.13 6.16
N GLY A 35 5.52 7.19 5.53
CA GLY A 35 5.54 7.32 4.07
C GLY A 35 4.21 7.75 3.47
N THR A 36 4.16 7.79 2.15
CA THR A 36 3.03 8.33 1.39
C THR A 36 2.59 7.36 0.30
N LEU A 37 1.28 7.23 0.09
CA LEU A 37 0.71 6.49 -1.04
C LEU A 37 0.11 7.46 -2.06
N ILE A 38 0.44 7.26 -3.35
CA ILE A 38 -0.16 7.97 -4.48
C ILE A 38 -0.91 6.97 -5.35
N ILE A 39 -2.24 7.00 -5.27
CA ILE A 39 -3.11 6.02 -5.89
C ILE A 39 -3.84 6.68 -7.06
N VAL A 40 -3.46 6.32 -8.30
CA VAL A 40 -4.02 6.90 -9.52
C VAL A 40 -4.87 5.87 -10.25
N GLY A 41 -6.18 6.09 -10.35
CA GLY A 41 -7.12 5.14 -10.94
C GLY A 41 -6.87 4.79 -12.41
N GLY A 42 -6.07 5.57 -13.11
CA GLY A 42 -5.66 5.34 -14.51
C GLY A 42 -5.92 6.56 -15.40
N GLY A 43 -5.40 6.50 -16.63
CA GLY A 43 -5.41 7.63 -17.56
C GLY A 43 -4.12 8.44 -17.51
N GLY A 44 -4.18 9.69 -18.00
CA GLY A 44 -3.05 10.62 -17.93
C GLY A 44 -2.84 11.13 -16.50
N MET A 45 -1.61 11.39 -16.15
CA MET A 45 -1.26 12.04 -14.89
C MET A 45 -1.04 13.55 -15.12
N PRO A 46 -1.88 14.43 -14.55
CA PRO A 46 -1.63 15.86 -14.57
C PRO A 46 -0.42 16.23 -13.73
N LYS A 47 0.20 17.39 -14.05
CA LYS A 47 1.41 17.87 -13.39
C LYS A 47 1.32 17.85 -11.86
N VAL A 48 0.16 18.17 -11.29
CA VAL A 48 -0.06 18.21 -9.84
C VAL A 48 0.21 16.86 -9.17
N ILE A 49 -0.09 15.74 -9.82
CA ILE A 49 0.20 14.40 -9.26
C ILE A 49 1.72 14.15 -9.21
N PHE A 50 2.46 14.56 -10.25
CA PHE A 50 3.92 14.46 -10.23
C PHE A 50 4.53 15.36 -9.16
N ASP A 51 3.99 16.58 -8.99
CA ASP A 51 4.49 17.50 -7.97
C ASP A 51 4.33 16.91 -6.56
N HIS A 52 3.17 16.38 -6.22
CA HIS A 52 2.95 15.69 -4.94
C HIS A 52 3.81 14.43 -4.77
N PHE A 53 3.99 13.67 -5.86
CA PHE A 53 4.85 12.49 -5.83
C PHE A 53 6.31 12.85 -5.53
N PHE A 54 6.85 13.86 -6.21
CA PHE A 54 8.23 14.32 -6.00
C PHE A 54 8.41 15.02 -4.64
N GLU A 55 7.42 15.77 -4.18
CA GLU A 55 7.43 16.35 -2.83
C GLU A 55 7.56 15.24 -1.77
N ALA A 56 6.73 14.19 -1.88
CA ALA A 56 6.79 13.05 -0.98
C ALA A 56 8.07 12.21 -1.12
N ALA A 57 8.72 12.23 -2.30
CA ALA A 57 10.01 11.58 -2.55
C ALA A 57 11.22 12.39 -2.03
N GLY A 58 11.00 13.60 -1.54
CA GLY A 58 12.06 14.51 -1.09
C GLY A 58 12.74 15.28 -2.21
N GLY A 59 12.18 15.28 -3.43
CA GLY A 59 12.70 16.00 -4.60
C GLY A 59 12.69 15.17 -5.88
N ARG A 60 13.11 15.80 -6.98
CA ARG A 60 13.20 15.15 -8.29
C ARG A 60 14.48 14.34 -8.50
N ASP A 61 15.45 14.50 -7.62
CA ASP A 61 16.74 13.81 -7.58
C ASP A 61 16.74 12.58 -6.65
N GLY A 62 15.66 12.41 -5.86
CA GLY A 62 15.45 11.22 -5.06
C GLY A 62 15.40 9.96 -5.93
N LYS A 63 16.07 8.89 -5.48
CA LYS A 63 16.07 7.62 -6.24
C LYS A 63 14.66 7.09 -6.40
N LEU A 64 14.17 7.07 -7.63
CA LEU A 64 12.89 6.51 -8.05
C LEU A 64 13.10 5.17 -8.73
N VAL A 65 12.42 4.13 -8.25
CA VAL A 65 12.39 2.82 -8.87
C VAL A 65 11.04 2.60 -9.54
N VAL A 66 11.04 2.42 -10.86
CA VAL A 66 9.85 2.12 -11.66
C VAL A 66 9.72 0.62 -11.83
N VAL A 67 8.53 0.09 -11.54
CA VAL A 67 8.19 -1.34 -11.63
C VAL A 67 7.13 -1.56 -12.73
N PRO A 68 7.54 -1.93 -13.97
CA PRO A 68 6.63 -2.09 -15.11
C PRO A 68 6.03 -3.50 -15.21
N SER A 69 6.23 -4.37 -14.24
CA SER A 69 5.93 -5.81 -14.30
C SER A 69 4.44 -6.14 -14.52
N ALA A 70 3.52 -5.20 -14.29
CA ALA A 70 2.12 -5.36 -14.69
C ALA A 70 1.91 -5.39 -16.21
N GLY A 71 2.81 -4.84 -16.98
CA GLY A 71 2.74 -4.77 -18.45
C GLY A 71 2.92 -6.15 -19.12
N THR A 72 2.99 -6.21 -20.43
CA THR A 72 3.00 -7.47 -21.21
C THR A 72 4.39 -7.91 -21.69
N LYS A 73 5.37 -7.00 -21.72
CA LYS A 73 6.70 -7.30 -22.19
C LYS A 73 7.42 -8.31 -21.29
N ALA A 74 8.26 -9.15 -21.86
CA ALA A 74 9.10 -10.07 -21.11
C ALA A 74 10.27 -9.35 -20.43
N THR A 75 10.78 -8.30 -21.07
CA THR A 75 11.88 -7.48 -20.59
C THR A 75 11.57 -6.00 -20.77
N TYR A 76 12.18 -5.17 -19.95
CA TYR A 76 12.06 -3.72 -19.97
C TYR A 76 13.44 -3.10 -19.86
N ASP A 77 13.60 -1.92 -20.43
CA ASP A 77 14.80 -1.09 -20.35
C ASP A 77 14.42 0.39 -20.09
N ASP A 78 15.41 1.24 -20.01
CA ASP A 78 15.21 2.67 -19.69
C ASP A 78 14.45 3.44 -20.79
N SER A 79 14.19 2.84 -21.97
CA SER A 79 13.29 3.40 -22.99
C SER A 79 11.82 3.19 -22.68
N ASP A 80 11.49 2.45 -21.61
CA ASP A 80 10.10 2.17 -21.25
C ASP A 80 9.33 3.46 -20.98
N ARG A 81 8.07 3.48 -21.44
CA ARG A 81 7.20 4.65 -21.32
C ARG A 81 7.06 5.14 -19.88
N SER A 82 7.04 4.24 -18.90
CA SER A 82 6.89 4.61 -17.50
C SER A 82 8.14 5.29 -16.95
N VAL A 83 9.34 4.91 -17.39
CA VAL A 83 10.59 5.61 -17.09
C VAL A 83 10.58 7.00 -17.74
N LYS A 84 10.35 7.05 -19.06
CA LYS A 84 10.34 8.31 -19.84
C LYS A 84 9.30 9.31 -19.34
N MET A 85 8.18 8.84 -18.80
CA MET A 85 7.17 9.69 -18.20
C MET A 85 7.71 10.47 -16.99
N PHE A 86 8.47 9.83 -16.11
CA PHE A 86 9.06 10.49 -14.94
C PHE A 86 10.24 11.38 -15.32
N GLU A 87 11.09 10.96 -16.26
CA GLU A 87 12.17 11.81 -16.78
C GLU A 87 11.60 13.09 -17.41
N ALA A 88 10.55 12.98 -18.22
CA ALA A 88 9.85 14.13 -18.81
C ALA A 88 9.21 15.05 -17.76
N ALA A 89 8.82 14.50 -16.60
CA ALA A 89 8.32 15.26 -15.47
C ALA A 89 9.45 15.89 -14.62
N GLY A 90 10.71 15.64 -14.97
CA GLY A 90 11.90 16.24 -14.36
C GLY A 90 12.60 15.36 -13.32
N ALA A 91 12.30 14.07 -13.22
CA ALA A 91 13.08 13.16 -12.40
C ALA A 91 14.48 12.93 -13.02
N THR A 92 15.52 12.97 -12.21
CA THR A 92 16.92 12.86 -12.65
C THR A 92 17.60 11.57 -12.21
N ASN A 93 16.95 10.77 -11.38
CA ASN A 93 17.51 9.53 -10.82
C ASN A 93 16.44 8.41 -10.85
N VAL A 94 16.18 7.93 -12.07
CA VAL A 94 15.15 6.93 -12.34
C VAL A 94 15.79 5.60 -12.68
N HIS A 95 15.34 4.55 -12.01
CA HIS A 95 15.79 3.17 -12.20
C HIS A 95 14.61 2.27 -12.50
N LEU A 96 14.87 1.15 -13.19
CA LEU A 96 13.84 0.18 -13.53
C LEU A 96 14.11 -1.12 -12.77
N LEU A 97 13.06 -1.70 -12.16
CA LEU A 97 13.09 -3.00 -11.49
C LEU A 97 12.02 -3.91 -12.10
N HIS A 98 12.45 -5.02 -12.70
CA HIS A 98 11.52 -5.95 -13.34
C HIS A 98 12.03 -7.38 -13.26
N THR A 99 11.15 -8.26 -12.81
CA THR A 99 11.20 -9.71 -13.02
C THR A 99 9.79 -10.29 -13.09
N ARG A 100 9.65 -11.50 -13.59
CA ARG A 100 8.47 -12.33 -13.51
C ARG A 100 8.73 -13.61 -12.72
N ASP A 101 9.96 -13.83 -12.31
CA ASP A 101 10.36 -14.98 -11.52
C ASP A 101 10.38 -14.59 -10.03
N PRO A 102 9.44 -15.13 -9.22
CA PRO A 102 9.43 -14.84 -7.79
C PRO A 102 10.70 -15.35 -7.08
N LYS A 103 11.43 -16.31 -7.64
CA LYS A 103 12.71 -16.75 -7.07
C LYS A 103 13.79 -15.69 -7.24
N GLU A 104 13.83 -15.01 -8.38
CA GLU A 104 14.71 -13.86 -8.59
C GLU A 104 14.31 -12.70 -7.67
N ALA A 105 13.00 -12.41 -7.58
CA ALA A 105 12.48 -11.36 -6.70
C ALA A 105 12.78 -11.62 -5.21
N ASP A 106 13.10 -12.85 -4.83
CA ASP A 106 13.43 -13.25 -3.44
C ASP A 106 14.94 -13.24 -3.15
N THR A 107 15.78 -12.68 -4.05
CA THR A 107 17.21 -12.61 -3.84
C THR A 107 17.67 -11.27 -3.26
N ASP A 108 18.76 -11.27 -2.48
CA ASP A 108 19.35 -10.05 -1.92
C ASP A 108 19.90 -9.13 -3.02
N GLU A 109 20.39 -9.69 -4.13
CA GLU A 109 20.87 -8.94 -5.27
C GLU A 109 19.76 -8.13 -5.93
N PHE A 110 18.59 -8.77 -6.16
CA PHE A 110 17.45 -8.10 -6.80
C PHE A 110 16.91 -6.97 -5.93
N VAL A 111 16.75 -7.17 -4.63
CA VAL A 111 16.21 -6.14 -3.73
C VAL A 111 17.19 -5.03 -3.40
N ALA A 112 18.49 -5.19 -3.66
CA ALA A 112 19.50 -4.17 -3.36
C ALA A 112 19.19 -2.82 -4.00
N MET A 113 18.51 -2.81 -5.17
CA MET A 113 18.09 -1.59 -5.84
C MET A 113 17.10 -0.76 -4.99
N LEU A 114 16.34 -1.39 -4.12
CA LEU A 114 15.34 -0.73 -3.27
C LEU A 114 15.90 -0.21 -1.94
N SER A 115 17.15 -0.55 -1.61
CA SER A 115 17.74 -0.27 -0.27
C SER A 115 17.75 1.21 0.10
N ASP A 116 18.01 2.09 -0.86
CA ASP A 116 18.10 3.55 -0.72
C ASP A 116 17.01 4.30 -1.52
N ALA A 117 16.07 3.57 -2.15
CA ALA A 117 14.99 4.17 -2.92
C ALA A 117 14.14 5.10 -2.04
N LYS A 118 13.86 6.30 -2.56
CA LYS A 118 12.95 7.30 -1.97
C LYS A 118 11.53 7.14 -2.50
N ALA A 119 11.40 6.58 -3.69
CA ALA A 119 10.14 6.43 -4.39
C ALA A 119 10.08 5.10 -5.15
N VAL A 120 8.89 4.50 -5.20
CA VAL A 120 8.56 3.38 -6.07
C VAL A 120 7.30 3.71 -6.86
N TRP A 121 7.31 3.39 -8.16
CA TRP A 121 6.14 3.55 -9.00
C TRP A 121 5.76 2.25 -9.69
N PHE A 122 4.56 1.74 -9.41
CA PHE A 122 3.98 0.59 -10.11
C PHE A 122 3.23 1.05 -11.35
N ALA A 123 3.69 0.62 -12.53
CA ALA A 123 3.05 0.94 -13.80
C ALA A 123 1.72 0.18 -13.99
N GLY A 124 0.92 0.64 -14.97
CA GLY A 124 -0.33 -0.01 -15.34
C GLY A 124 -0.14 -1.31 -16.12
N GLY A 125 -1.20 -2.10 -16.19
CA GLY A 125 -1.25 -3.39 -16.89
C GLY A 125 -2.23 -4.35 -16.25
N ARG A 126 -1.74 -5.52 -15.81
CA ARG A 126 -2.53 -6.53 -15.10
C ARG A 126 -1.92 -6.75 -13.72
N GLN A 127 -2.68 -6.47 -12.68
CA GLN A 127 -2.23 -6.53 -11.29
C GLN A 127 -1.83 -7.92 -10.81
N TRP A 128 -2.44 -8.98 -11.33
CA TRP A 128 -2.05 -10.35 -11.00
C TRP A 128 -0.57 -10.62 -11.30
N ARG A 129 -0.01 -9.98 -12.33
CA ARG A 129 1.42 -10.14 -12.66
C ARG A 129 2.33 -9.55 -11.60
N LEU A 130 1.92 -8.44 -10.96
CA LEU A 130 2.64 -7.89 -9.82
C LEU A 130 2.56 -8.81 -8.62
N ALA A 131 1.36 -9.36 -8.35
CA ALA A 131 1.14 -10.32 -7.27
C ALA A 131 2.01 -11.57 -7.46
N ASP A 132 1.91 -12.22 -8.62
CA ASP A 132 2.66 -13.44 -8.92
C ASP A 132 4.19 -13.23 -8.90
N SER A 133 4.66 -12.03 -9.27
CA SER A 133 6.10 -11.73 -9.29
C SER A 133 6.67 -11.45 -7.91
N TYR A 134 5.91 -10.80 -7.02
CA TYR A 134 6.49 -10.15 -5.84
C TYR A 134 5.86 -10.51 -4.50
N LEU A 135 4.61 -11.03 -4.44
CA LEU A 135 4.02 -11.44 -3.16
C LEU A 135 4.87 -12.53 -2.50
N ASN A 136 5.00 -12.41 -1.18
CA ASN A 136 5.74 -13.36 -0.34
C ASN A 136 7.23 -13.46 -0.68
N THR A 137 7.83 -12.39 -1.25
CA THR A 137 9.26 -12.30 -1.56
C THR A 137 9.95 -11.19 -0.75
N LYS A 138 11.27 -11.20 -0.74
CA LYS A 138 12.08 -10.10 -0.17
C LYS A 138 11.78 -8.75 -0.84
N THR A 139 11.38 -8.76 -2.11
CA THR A 139 11.03 -7.54 -2.84
C THR A 139 9.78 -6.88 -2.26
N GLU A 140 8.75 -7.65 -1.89
CA GLU A 140 7.58 -7.11 -1.21
C GLU A 140 7.97 -6.46 0.12
N VAL A 141 8.78 -7.15 0.92
CA VAL A 141 9.32 -6.60 2.18
C VAL A 141 10.10 -5.31 1.93
N ALA A 142 10.88 -5.25 0.87
CA ALA A 142 11.65 -4.06 0.49
C ALA A 142 10.74 -2.90 0.06
N PHE A 143 9.61 -3.15 -0.62
CA PHE A 143 8.62 -2.11 -0.90
C PHE A 143 8.03 -1.52 0.38
N HIS A 144 7.63 -2.34 1.35
CA HIS A 144 7.19 -1.86 2.66
C HIS A 144 8.30 -1.07 3.38
N ALA A 145 9.56 -1.48 3.25
CA ALA A 145 10.67 -0.77 3.85
C ALA A 145 10.86 0.65 3.25
N VAL A 146 10.50 0.88 1.97
CA VAL A 146 10.47 2.23 1.38
C VAL A 146 9.49 3.14 2.13
N LEU A 147 8.27 2.67 2.40
CA LEU A 147 7.29 3.42 3.20
C LEU A 147 7.77 3.63 4.65
N ASN A 148 8.27 2.59 5.30
CA ASN A 148 8.68 2.64 6.71
C ASN A 148 9.78 3.67 6.97
N ARG A 149 10.64 3.98 5.98
CA ARG A 149 11.65 5.05 6.08
C ARG A 149 11.19 6.41 5.54
N GLY A 150 9.86 6.58 5.35
CA GLY A 150 9.25 7.85 4.96
C GLY A 150 9.19 8.10 3.45
N GLY A 151 9.49 7.09 2.62
CA GLY A 151 9.41 7.21 1.16
C GLY A 151 7.99 7.20 0.61
N VAL A 152 7.85 7.27 -0.71
CA VAL A 152 6.56 7.26 -1.41
C VAL A 152 6.41 6.02 -2.29
N ILE A 153 5.23 5.41 -2.23
CA ILE A 153 4.79 4.41 -3.20
C ILE A 153 3.63 4.99 -4.01
N GLY A 154 3.78 4.94 -5.32
CA GLY A 154 2.72 5.35 -6.22
C GLY A 154 2.43 4.30 -7.28
N GLY A 155 1.29 4.44 -7.95
CA GLY A 155 0.95 3.57 -9.05
C GLY A 155 -0.33 3.97 -9.75
N SER A 156 -0.44 3.55 -11.02
CA SER A 156 -1.59 3.85 -11.85
C SER A 156 -2.24 2.57 -12.35
N SER A 157 -3.58 2.56 -12.42
CA SER A 157 -4.36 1.42 -12.94
C SER A 157 -4.04 0.14 -12.13
N ALA A 158 -3.42 -0.88 -12.71
CA ALA A 158 -2.97 -2.07 -11.99
C ALA A 158 -2.04 -1.74 -10.82
N GLY A 159 -1.18 -0.73 -10.98
CA GLY A 159 -0.29 -0.23 -9.93
C GLY A 159 -1.02 0.52 -8.81
N ALA A 160 -2.22 1.02 -9.05
CA ALA A 160 -3.09 1.53 -7.99
C ALA A 160 -3.75 0.38 -7.21
N THR A 161 -4.33 -0.58 -7.95
CA THR A 161 -5.08 -1.70 -7.37
C THR A 161 -4.22 -2.59 -6.48
N ILE A 162 -2.97 -2.86 -6.87
CA ILE A 162 -2.05 -3.71 -6.09
C ILE A 162 -1.71 -3.14 -4.70
N GLN A 163 -1.91 -1.83 -4.47
CA GLN A 163 -1.60 -1.18 -3.19
C GLN A 163 -2.59 -1.52 -2.08
N GLY A 164 -3.82 -1.95 -2.44
CA GLY A 164 -4.80 -2.45 -1.48
C GLY A 164 -4.41 -3.81 -0.90
N SER A 165 -5.08 -4.21 0.18
CA SER A 165 -4.90 -5.54 0.76
C SER A 165 -5.71 -6.61 0.03
N TYR A 166 -6.88 -6.26 -0.51
CA TYR A 166 -7.68 -7.16 -1.35
C TYR A 166 -7.51 -6.80 -2.83
N LEU A 167 -7.06 -7.76 -3.62
CA LEU A 167 -6.76 -7.57 -5.03
C LEU A 167 -8.00 -7.85 -5.88
N VAL A 168 -8.74 -6.81 -6.23
CA VAL A 168 -9.83 -6.94 -7.20
C VAL A 168 -9.28 -7.10 -8.62
N ARG A 169 -10.03 -7.80 -9.49
CA ARG A 169 -9.65 -8.03 -10.91
C ARG A 169 -8.31 -8.73 -11.07
N GLY A 170 -7.92 -9.54 -10.06
CA GLY A 170 -6.67 -10.29 -10.05
C GLY A 170 -6.65 -11.49 -10.99
N ALA A 171 -7.77 -11.86 -11.62
CA ALA A 171 -7.85 -13.03 -12.49
C ALA A 171 -6.93 -12.92 -13.73
N PRO A 172 -6.08 -13.90 -14.03
CA PRO A 172 -5.34 -13.97 -15.28
C PRO A 172 -6.25 -13.98 -16.51
N ASP A 173 -7.41 -14.63 -16.42
CA ASP A 173 -8.36 -14.85 -17.52
C ASP A 173 -9.10 -13.58 -17.94
N GLY A 174 -9.31 -12.60 -17.06
CA GLY A 174 -10.01 -11.39 -17.43
C GLY A 174 -10.08 -10.34 -16.32
N ASN A 175 -10.06 -9.07 -16.71
CA ASN A 175 -10.14 -7.95 -15.78
C ASN A 175 -11.59 -7.59 -15.36
N HIS A 176 -12.58 -8.34 -15.85
CA HIS A 176 -13.98 -8.23 -15.44
C HIS A 176 -14.30 -9.11 -14.22
N ILE A 177 -13.44 -10.09 -13.93
CA ILE A 177 -13.59 -10.97 -12.76
C ILE A 177 -13.10 -10.21 -11.52
N MET A 178 -14.05 -9.80 -10.68
CA MET A 178 -13.75 -8.97 -9.50
C MET A 178 -13.08 -9.75 -8.37
N MET A 179 -13.51 -10.98 -8.13
CA MET A 179 -13.00 -11.88 -7.09
C MET A 179 -12.48 -13.14 -7.77
N SER A 180 -11.21 -13.47 -7.57
CA SER A 180 -10.54 -14.60 -8.22
C SER A 180 -9.76 -15.39 -7.17
N PRO A 181 -10.29 -16.52 -6.68
CA PRO A 181 -9.59 -17.33 -5.69
C PRO A 181 -8.14 -17.62 -6.11
N GLY A 182 -7.20 -17.37 -5.19
CA GLY A 182 -5.77 -17.48 -5.45
C GLY A 182 -5.11 -16.21 -6.01
N HIS A 183 -5.90 -15.18 -6.41
CA HIS A 183 -5.40 -13.88 -6.86
C HIS A 183 -6.20 -12.74 -6.19
N GLU A 184 -6.43 -12.86 -4.88
CA GLU A 184 -7.20 -11.91 -4.09
C GLU A 184 -6.34 -11.13 -3.09
N GLU A 185 -5.02 -11.34 -3.10
CA GLU A 185 -4.07 -10.67 -2.23
C GLU A 185 -3.31 -9.58 -2.98
N GLY A 186 -3.31 -8.35 -2.41
CA GLY A 186 -2.48 -7.24 -2.85
C GLY A 186 -1.38 -6.97 -1.83
N PHE A 187 -0.51 -5.99 -2.08
CA PHE A 187 0.63 -5.69 -1.20
C PHE A 187 0.22 -5.09 0.16
N GLY A 188 -1.04 -4.70 0.34
CA GLY A 188 -1.55 -4.24 1.63
C GLY A 188 -0.93 -2.95 2.17
N PHE A 189 -0.34 -2.11 1.31
CA PHE A 189 0.13 -0.78 1.71
C PHE A 189 -1.02 0.05 2.28
N LEU A 190 -2.20 -0.03 1.66
CA LEU A 190 -3.46 0.43 2.23
C LEU A 190 -4.20 -0.79 2.80
N ARG A 191 -4.20 -0.92 4.12
CA ARG A 191 -4.77 -2.07 4.83
C ARG A 191 -6.30 -2.08 4.76
N ASN A 192 -6.90 -3.26 4.84
CA ASN A 192 -8.35 -3.45 4.82
C ASN A 192 -9.05 -2.66 3.70
N SER A 193 -8.51 -2.72 2.51
CA SER A 193 -9.03 -1.98 1.36
C SER A 193 -9.04 -2.80 0.08
N ALA A 194 -9.96 -2.44 -0.82
CA ALA A 194 -10.05 -2.90 -2.19
C ALA A 194 -10.07 -1.67 -3.11
N ILE A 195 -9.10 -1.55 -4.00
CA ILE A 195 -8.95 -0.39 -4.88
C ILE A 195 -9.34 -0.79 -6.30
N ASP A 196 -10.42 -0.22 -6.84
CA ASP A 196 -10.75 -0.37 -8.26
C ASP A 196 -10.19 0.79 -9.10
N GLN A 197 -10.21 0.63 -10.40
CA GLN A 197 -9.53 1.49 -11.35
C GLN A 197 -10.39 1.80 -12.57
N HIS A 198 -10.10 2.92 -13.25
CA HIS A 198 -10.83 3.39 -14.44
C HIS A 198 -12.34 3.53 -14.22
N LEU A 199 -12.76 3.93 -13.02
CA LEU A 199 -14.18 3.97 -12.61
C LEU A 199 -15.05 4.70 -13.63
N LEU A 200 -14.83 5.99 -13.85
CA LEU A 200 -15.63 6.80 -14.76
C LEU A 200 -15.45 6.39 -16.22
N ALA A 201 -14.19 6.16 -16.65
CA ALA A 201 -13.88 5.83 -18.04
C ALA A 201 -14.47 4.49 -18.51
N ARG A 202 -14.74 3.58 -17.59
CA ARG A 202 -15.26 2.23 -17.87
C ARG A 202 -16.59 1.94 -17.18
N LYS A 203 -17.24 2.96 -16.59
CA LYS A 203 -18.54 2.85 -15.90
C LYS A 203 -18.54 1.75 -14.83
N ARG A 204 -17.56 1.82 -13.92
CA ARG A 204 -17.28 0.79 -12.89
C ARG A 204 -17.66 1.23 -11.46
N GLU A 205 -18.45 2.29 -11.34
CA GLU A 205 -18.76 2.92 -10.04
C GLU A 205 -19.40 1.96 -9.03
N ASN A 206 -20.02 0.88 -9.52
CA ASN A 206 -20.70 -0.11 -8.69
C ASN A 206 -19.98 -1.47 -8.62
N ASP A 207 -18.85 -1.63 -9.30
CA ASP A 207 -18.20 -2.94 -9.44
C ASP A 207 -17.63 -3.46 -8.13
N LEU A 208 -17.25 -2.56 -7.18
CA LEU A 208 -16.81 -2.96 -5.85
C LEU A 208 -17.94 -3.42 -4.91
N LEU A 209 -19.20 -3.09 -5.20
CA LEU A 209 -20.31 -3.43 -4.29
C LEU A 209 -20.40 -4.91 -3.94
N PRO A 210 -20.28 -5.88 -4.88
CA PRO A 210 -20.25 -7.31 -4.55
C PRO A 210 -19.08 -7.70 -3.65
N VAL A 211 -17.90 -7.09 -3.86
CA VAL A 211 -16.70 -7.35 -3.07
C VAL A 211 -16.91 -6.88 -1.63
N ILE A 212 -17.37 -5.63 -1.43
CA ILE A 212 -17.63 -5.06 -0.10
C ILE A 212 -18.75 -5.80 0.63
N ARG A 213 -19.78 -6.27 -0.08
CA ARG A 213 -20.82 -7.12 0.52
C ARG A 213 -20.28 -8.45 1.02
N ARG A 214 -19.34 -9.04 0.30
CA ARG A 214 -18.69 -10.31 0.67
C ARG A 214 -17.65 -10.11 1.77
N HIS A 215 -16.98 -8.96 1.80
CA HIS A 215 -15.90 -8.60 2.70
C HIS A 215 -16.18 -7.24 3.37
N PRO A 216 -17.17 -7.16 4.31
CA PRO A 216 -17.66 -5.89 4.87
C PRO A 216 -16.62 -5.13 5.71
N GLN A 217 -15.48 -5.76 6.03
CA GLN A 217 -14.36 -5.12 6.71
C GLN A 217 -13.50 -4.25 5.78
N LEU A 218 -13.66 -4.38 4.45
CA LEU A 218 -12.88 -3.63 3.48
C LEU A 218 -13.46 -2.23 3.24
N LEU A 219 -12.59 -1.25 3.12
CA LEU A 219 -12.86 0.03 2.49
C LEU A 219 -12.75 -0.15 0.96
N GLY A 220 -13.74 0.32 0.22
CA GLY A 220 -13.77 0.28 -1.24
C GLY A 220 -13.73 1.68 -1.85
#